data_53dc21c3335cd5af5fc244517cf4e884
#
_entry.id   53dc21c3335cd5af5fc244517cf4e884
#
_cell.length_a   1.000
_cell.length_b   1.000
_cell.length_c   1.000
_cell.angle_alpha   90.00
_cell.angle_beta   90.00
_cell.angle_gamma   90.00
#
_symmetry.space_group_name_H-M   'P 1'
#
loop_
_entity.id
_entity.type
_entity.pdbx_description
1 polymer ?
#
loop_
_entity_poly.entity_id
_entity_poly.type
_entity_poly.pdbx_seq_one_letter_code
_entity_poly.pdbx_strand_id
1 'polypeptide(L)'
;MKTALTIAGSDSCGGAGIQADIKTMTVNGVYAMSAVTALTAQNTTGVKDIMEVSSSFLKEQLECIFTDIYPDSVKIGMIASKELIKTVKDALIKYKAKNIVLDPVMVATSGAKLISDDAIDTLKKELLPIAAVVTPNIPEAEVLSGMKISSKEDMEAAAVRISEENHCAVLLKGGHNLNDANDLLADGKNITWFQGKRIDNPNTHGTGCTLSSAIAANLAKGFSLVDSVKKAKEYISGALNAMLDLGKGSGPMNHGFMICLLYTSPSPRDAHES
;
A
#
# COMPACT_ATOMS: atom_id res chain seq x y z
N MET A 1 13.40 -17.95 0.61
CA MET A 1 12.75 -16.73 1.14
C MET A 1 11.69 -16.30 0.14
N LYS A 2 10.52 -15.83 0.58
CA LYS A 2 9.50 -15.26 -0.32
C LYS A 2 9.89 -13.87 -0.76
N THR A 3 9.42 -13.44 -1.93
CA THR A 3 9.81 -12.19 -2.59
C THR A 3 8.58 -11.33 -2.89
N ALA A 4 8.71 -10.01 -2.79
CA ALA A 4 7.66 -9.06 -3.17
C ALA A 4 8.27 -7.87 -3.92
N LEU A 5 7.56 -7.39 -4.92
CA LEU A 5 7.91 -6.20 -5.70
C LEU A 5 7.01 -5.04 -5.30
N THR A 6 7.57 -3.87 -5.01
CA THR A 6 6.82 -2.62 -5.02
C THR A 6 7.08 -1.85 -6.30
N ILE A 7 6.01 -1.34 -6.93
CA ILE A 7 6.03 -0.45 -8.08
C ILE A 7 5.39 0.86 -7.63
N ALA A 8 6.19 1.86 -7.28
CA ALA A 8 5.70 3.09 -6.68
C ALA A 8 6.71 4.24 -6.78
N GLY A 9 6.28 5.43 -6.40
CA GLY A 9 7.16 6.57 -6.21
C GLY A 9 8.04 6.44 -4.99
N SER A 10 9.17 7.13 -5.00
CA SER A 10 10.10 7.24 -3.88
C SER A 10 9.70 8.43 -3.00
N ASP A 11 9.70 8.25 -1.69
CA ASP A 11 9.53 9.32 -0.69
C ASP A 11 10.86 9.58 0.01
N SER A 12 11.46 10.76 -0.23
CA SER A 12 12.77 11.12 0.32
C SER A 12 12.80 11.20 1.85
N CYS A 13 11.66 11.42 2.53
CA CYS A 13 11.62 11.38 3.99
C CYS A 13 11.44 9.96 4.56
N GLY A 14 11.17 8.99 3.70
CA GLY A 14 11.16 7.58 4.06
C GLY A 14 9.87 7.07 4.73
N GLY A 15 8.82 7.89 4.85
CA GLY A 15 7.57 7.55 5.54
C GLY A 15 6.55 6.84 4.66
N ALA A 16 6.60 7.05 3.34
CA ALA A 16 5.68 6.49 2.36
C ALA A 16 6.43 5.90 1.15
N GLY A 17 5.72 5.63 0.06
CA GLY A 17 6.28 5.15 -1.18
C GLY A 17 7.10 3.88 -1.04
N ILE A 18 8.05 3.67 -1.94
CA ILE A 18 8.91 2.46 -1.93
C ILE A 18 9.66 2.29 -0.61
N GLN A 19 9.99 3.35 0.10
CA GLN A 19 10.71 3.27 1.37
C GLN A 19 9.85 2.65 2.48
N ALA A 20 8.59 3.05 2.60
CA ALA A 20 7.64 2.41 3.51
C ALA A 20 7.37 0.96 3.11
N ASP A 21 7.22 0.72 1.80
CA ASP A 21 6.94 -0.60 1.24
C ASP A 21 8.07 -1.59 1.55
N ILE A 22 9.33 -1.21 1.25
CA ILE A 22 10.52 -2.05 1.50
C ILE A 22 10.67 -2.34 3.00
N LYS A 23 10.56 -1.33 3.86
CA LYS A 23 10.62 -1.50 5.32
C LYS A 23 9.55 -2.48 5.79
N THR A 24 8.31 -2.28 5.34
CA THR A 24 7.16 -3.12 5.71
C THR A 24 7.34 -4.56 5.26
N MET A 25 7.67 -4.80 4.00
CA MET A 25 7.88 -6.13 3.44
C MET A 25 9.03 -6.85 4.16
N THR A 26 10.16 -6.15 4.40
CA THR A 26 11.34 -6.70 5.07
C THR A 26 11.03 -7.13 6.50
N VAL A 27 10.37 -6.26 7.29
CA VAL A 27 10.00 -6.58 8.67
C VAL A 27 8.97 -7.72 8.73
N ASN A 28 8.14 -7.86 7.70
CA ASN A 28 7.21 -8.99 7.56
C ASN A 28 7.88 -10.27 7.00
N GLY A 29 9.22 -10.31 6.89
CA GLY A 29 9.99 -11.50 6.52
C GLY A 29 9.99 -11.85 5.03
N VAL A 30 9.80 -10.85 4.15
CA VAL A 30 9.79 -11.00 2.70
C VAL A 30 10.92 -10.19 2.09
N TYR A 31 11.64 -10.75 1.12
CA TYR A 31 12.65 -10.01 0.36
C TYR A 31 11.96 -9.00 -0.54
N ALA A 32 12.24 -7.72 -0.31
CA ALA A 32 11.59 -6.61 -1.01
C ALA A 32 12.44 -6.12 -2.19
N MET A 33 11.81 -6.00 -3.35
CA MET A 33 12.36 -5.39 -4.55
C MET A 33 11.56 -4.15 -4.91
N SER A 34 12.12 -3.23 -5.71
CA SER A 34 11.41 -2.01 -6.11
C SER A 34 11.64 -1.66 -7.58
N ALA A 35 10.55 -1.23 -8.25
CA ALA A 35 10.60 -0.49 -9.51
C ALA A 35 10.05 0.92 -9.25
N VAL A 36 10.87 1.93 -9.49
CA VAL A 36 10.57 3.33 -9.14
C VAL A 36 9.81 3.98 -10.27
N THR A 37 8.65 4.57 -9.97
CA THR A 37 7.81 5.29 -10.94
C THR A 37 8.10 6.80 -10.96
N ALA A 38 8.49 7.35 -9.82
CA ALA A 38 8.87 8.76 -9.67
C ALA A 38 9.78 8.96 -8.46
N LEU A 39 10.60 9.99 -8.49
CA LEU A 39 11.32 10.52 -7.34
C LEU A 39 10.56 11.73 -6.81
N THR A 40 10.38 11.83 -5.48
CA THR A 40 9.81 13.02 -4.86
C THR A 40 10.84 13.74 -4.00
N ALA A 41 10.86 15.06 -4.08
CA ALA A 41 11.46 15.91 -3.08
C ALA A 41 10.40 16.20 -2.01
N GLN A 42 10.32 15.34 -0.99
CA GLN A 42 9.24 15.32 -0.02
C GLN A 42 9.78 15.26 1.40
N ASN A 43 9.04 15.87 2.33
CA ASN A 43 9.24 15.74 3.77
C ASN A 43 7.89 15.62 4.49
N THR A 44 7.89 15.62 5.83
CA THR A 44 6.67 15.48 6.63
C THR A 44 5.68 16.64 6.49
N THR A 45 6.09 17.77 5.93
CA THR A 45 5.25 18.96 5.72
C THR A 45 4.67 19.07 4.31
N GLY A 46 5.14 18.28 3.34
CA GLY A 46 4.61 18.27 1.98
C GLY A 46 5.56 17.79 0.90
N VAL A 47 5.03 17.75 -0.32
CA VAL A 47 5.75 17.43 -1.54
C VAL A 47 6.17 18.75 -2.21
N LYS A 48 7.48 18.94 -2.40
CA LYS A 48 8.05 20.12 -3.02
C LYS A 48 8.18 19.96 -4.54
N ASP A 49 8.57 18.77 -5.00
CA ASP A 49 8.79 18.48 -6.42
C ASP A 49 8.67 16.99 -6.71
N ILE A 50 8.33 16.64 -7.96
CA ILE A 50 8.16 15.27 -8.44
C ILE A 50 8.87 15.14 -9.78
N MET A 51 9.77 14.16 -9.90
CA MET A 51 10.41 13.76 -11.14
C MET A 51 9.95 12.36 -11.54
N GLU A 52 9.11 12.27 -12.57
CA GLU A 52 8.65 10.99 -13.12
C GLU A 52 9.77 10.31 -13.90
N VAL A 53 9.88 8.99 -13.79
CA VAL A 53 10.79 8.21 -14.64
C VAL A 53 10.16 7.98 -16.02
N SER A 54 10.98 7.82 -17.06
CA SER A 54 10.44 7.48 -18.38
C SER A 54 9.82 6.08 -18.39
N SER A 55 8.80 5.89 -19.23
CA SER A 55 8.16 4.59 -19.42
C SER A 55 9.13 3.52 -19.92
N SER A 56 10.12 3.89 -20.74
CA SER A 56 11.18 2.99 -21.19
C SER A 56 12.05 2.53 -20.02
N PHE A 57 12.47 3.43 -19.13
CA PHE A 57 13.28 3.07 -17.97
C PHE A 57 12.50 2.22 -16.96
N LEU A 58 11.22 2.52 -16.73
CA LEU A 58 10.36 1.69 -15.89
C LEU A 58 10.23 0.26 -16.46
N LYS A 59 10.09 0.15 -17.78
CA LYS A 59 10.03 -1.14 -18.46
C LYS A 59 11.32 -1.94 -18.24
N GLU A 60 12.49 -1.31 -18.34
CA GLU A 60 13.79 -1.95 -18.07
C GLU A 60 13.92 -2.41 -16.62
N GLN A 61 13.50 -1.58 -15.63
CA GLN A 61 13.48 -1.99 -14.23
C GLN A 61 12.64 -3.25 -14.02
N LEU A 62 11.42 -3.27 -14.59
CA LEU A 62 10.51 -4.42 -14.48
C LEU A 62 11.10 -5.66 -15.16
N GLU A 63 11.70 -5.51 -16.35
CA GLU A 63 12.34 -6.60 -17.05
C GLU A 63 13.49 -7.22 -16.25
N CYS A 64 14.38 -6.39 -15.69
CA CYS A 64 15.48 -6.86 -14.84
C CYS A 64 14.96 -7.68 -13.65
N ILE A 65 13.88 -7.24 -13.00
CA ILE A 65 13.33 -7.94 -11.84
C ILE A 65 12.67 -9.26 -12.25
N PHE A 66 11.74 -9.21 -13.22
CA PHE A 66 10.95 -10.40 -13.60
C PHE A 66 11.79 -11.49 -14.29
N THR A 67 12.93 -11.16 -14.87
CA THR A 67 13.81 -12.12 -15.54
C THR A 67 14.89 -12.72 -14.64
N ASP A 68 15.06 -12.20 -13.41
CA ASP A 68 16.06 -12.66 -12.45
C ASP A 68 15.39 -13.12 -11.14
N ILE A 69 14.95 -12.19 -10.29
CA ILE A 69 14.27 -12.52 -9.03
C ILE A 69 12.77 -12.32 -9.20
N TYR A 70 12.07 -13.39 -9.58
CA TYR A 70 10.63 -13.33 -9.84
C TYR A 70 9.83 -13.09 -8.53
N PRO A 71 8.93 -12.07 -8.49
CA PRO A 71 8.16 -11.76 -7.28
C PRO A 71 6.98 -12.74 -7.05
N ASP A 72 6.83 -13.22 -5.80
CA ASP A 72 5.65 -13.99 -5.36
C ASP A 72 4.39 -13.09 -5.22
N SER A 73 4.58 -11.79 -5.01
CA SER A 73 3.51 -10.77 -5.00
C SER A 73 4.01 -9.42 -5.54
N VAL A 74 3.07 -8.58 -5.96
CA VAL A 74 3.35 -7.23 -6.44
C VAL A 74 2.46 -6.23 -5.70
N LYS A 75 3.03 -5.17 -5.14
CA LYS A 75 2.28 -4.00 -4.67
C LYS A 75 2.46 -2.87 -5.67
N ILE A 76 1.37 -2.26 -6.08
CA ILE A 76 1.36 -1.06 -6.91
C ILE A 76 0.92 0.11 -6.04
N GLY A 77 1.71 1.17 -5.98
CA GLY A 77 1.38 2.43 -5.30
C GLY A 77 1.20 3.58 -6.28
N MET A 78 1.83 4.72 -6.00
CA MET A 78 1.73 5.92 -6.82
C MET A 78 2.27 5.70 -8.24
N ILE A 79 1.42 5.91 -9.24
CA ILE A 79 1.76 5.99 -10.66
C ILE A 79 1.05 7.23 -11.22
N ALA A 80 1.79 8.23 -11.69
CA ALA A 80 1.26 9.54 -12.00
C ALA A 80 0.60 9.65 -13.39
N SER A 81 1.11 8.90 -14.38
CA SER A 81 0.71 9.04 -15.80
C SER A 81 0.15 7.75 -16.41
N LYS A 82 -0.70 7.92 -17.43
CA LYS A 82 -1.28 6.80 -18.19
C LYS A 82 -0.23 5.95 -18.92
N GLU A 83 0.87 6.56 -19.33
CA GLU A 83 1.97 5.87 -20.02
C GLU A 83 2.63 4.86 -19.07
N LEU A 84 2.92 5.27 -17.83
CA LEU A 84 3.48 4.37 -16.82
C LEU A 84 2.48 3.29 -16.40
N ILE A 85 1.18 3.62 -16.26
CA ILE A 85 0.13 2.63 -15.96
C ILE A 85 0.11 1.52 -17.02
N LYS A 86 0.13 1.88 -18.31
CA LYS A 86 0.17 0.90 -19.41
C LYS A 86 1.44 0.06 -19.37
N THR A 87 2.59 0.70 -19.12
CA THR A 87 3.88 0.00 -19.02
C THR A 87 3.86 -1.05 -17.91
N VAL A 88 3.33 -0.69 -16.74
CA VAL A 88 3.18 -1.62 -15.61
C VAL A 88 2.23 -2.76 -15.97
N LYS A 89 1.05 -2.46 -16.48
CA LYS A 89 0.05 -3.46 -16.88
C LYS A 89 0.63 -4.44 -17.91
N ASP A 90 1.30 -3.94 -18.95
CA ASP A 90 1.88 -4.79 -19.99
C ASP A 90 2.97 -5.72 -19.44
N ALA A 91 3.81 -5.24 -18.53
CA ALA A 91 4.80 -6.07 -17.85
C ALA A 91 4.15 -7.14 -16.97
N LEU A 92 3.15 -6.76 -16.14
CA LEU A 92 2.47 -7.70 -15.26
C LEU A 92 1.77 -8.83 -16.03
N ILE A 93 1.16 -8.53 -17.18
CA ILE A 93 0.55 -9.52 -18.06
C ILE A 93 1.63 -10.37 -18.74
N LYS A 94 2.66 -9.74 -19.34
CA LYS A 94 3.77 -10.43 -20.02
C LYS A 94 4.40 -11.49 -19.11
N TYR A 95 4.68 -11.12 -17.88
CA TYR A 95 5.35 -11.98 -16.91
C TYR A 95 4.39 -12.80 -16.02
N LYS A 96 3.07 -12.70 -16.24
CA LYS A 96 2.03 -13.45 -15.49
C LYS A 96 2.16 -13.24 -13.97
N ALA A 97 2.35 -11.99 -13.57
CA ALA A 97 2.47 -11.61 -12.16
C ALA A 97 1.23 -12.05 -11.36
N LYS A 98 1.44 -12.42 -10.11
CA LYS A 98 0.38 -12.91 -9.21
C LYS A 98 0.30 -12.04 -7.96
N ASN A 99 -0.81 -12.19 -7.20
CA ASN A 99 -0.99 -11.53 -5.92
C ASN A 99 -0.75 -10.02 -6.01
N ILE A 100 -1.39 -9.37 -7.00
CA ILE A 100 -1.26 -7.93 -7.26
C ILE A 100 -2.13 -7.17 -6.28
N VAL A 101 -1.52 -6.35 -5.43
CA VAL A 101 -2.18 -5.42 -4.51
C VAL A 101 -2.07 -4.02 -5.08
N LEU A 102 -3.18 -3.41 -5.44
CA LEU A 102 -3.24 -2.05 -5.98
C LEU A 102 -3.71 -1.07 -4.89
N ASP A 103 -2.82 -0.16 -4.49
CA ASP A 103 -3.17 1.01 -3.67
C ASP A 103 -3.41 2.19 -4.63
N PRO A 104 -4.67 2.61 -4.86
CA PRO A 104 -5.01 3.59 -5.90
C PRO A 104 -4.74 5.01 -5.41
N VAL A 105 -3.49 5.32 -5.11
CA VAL A 105 -3.07 6.59 -4.52
C VAL A 105 -3.37 7.75 -5.44
N MET A 106 -4.35 8.59 -5.08
CA MET A 106 -4.77 9.75 -5.88
C MET A 106 -4.26 11.07 -5.31
N VAL A 107 -4.15 11.14 -3.98
CA VAL A 107 -3.76 12.36 -3.25
C VAL A 107 -2.77 12.01 -2.16
N ALA A 108 -1.73 12.83 -2.00
CA ALA A 108 -0.78 12.70 -0.89
C ALA A 108 -1.44 13.06 0.44
N THR A 109 -0.87 12.59 1.57
CA THR A 109 -1.31 12.99 2.92
C THR A 109 -1.32 14.51 3.11
N SER A 110 -0.45 15.23 2.42
CA SER A 110 -0.39 16.70 2.40
C SER A 110 -1.49 17.37 1.55
N GLY A 111 -2.35 16.61 0.85
CA GLY A 111 -3.38 17.14 -0.07
C GLY A 111 -2.91 17.37 -1.50
N ALA A 112 -1.65 17.11 -1.83
CA ALA A 112 -1.16 17.26 -3.21
C ALA A 112 -1.75 16.17 -4.12
N LYS A 113 -2.30 16.55 -5.28
CA LYS A 113 -2.77 15.62 -6.30
C LYS A 113 -1.58 14.90 -6.93
N LEU A 114 -1.62 13.57 -6.94
CA LEU A 114 -0.51 12.69 -7.37
C LEU A 114 -0.78 11.98 -8.70
N ILE A 115 -1.99 12.08 -9.24
CA ILE A 115 -2.41 11.42 -10.48
C ILE A 115 -3.26 12.38 -11.31
N SER A 116 -3.14 12.34 -12.63
CA SER A 116 -3.99 13.10 -13.54
C SER A 116 -5.36 12.44 -13.74
N ASP A 117 -6.37 13.21 -14.19
CA ASP A 117 -7.73 12.67 -14.36
C ASP A 117 -7.78 11.57 -15.45
N ASP A 118 -7.05 11.74 -16.53
CA ASP A 118 -6.93 10.74 -17.61
C ASP A 118 -6.16 9.48 -17.17
N ALA A 119 -5.27 9.61 -16.19
CA ALA A 119 -4.59 8.47 -15.59
C ALA A 119 -5.50 7.69 -14.63
N ILE A 120 -6.44 8.34 -13.95
CA ILE A 120 -7.47 7.66 -13.13
C ILE A 120 -8.32 6.73 -14.01
N ASP A 121 -8.80 7.21 -15.14
CA ASP A 121 -9.59 6.37 -16.07
C ASP A 121 -8.77 5.22 -16.61
N THR A 122 -7.48 5.45 -16.90
CA THR A 122 -6.57 4.41 -17.34
C THR A 122 -6.31 3.38 -16.23
N LEU A 123 -6.14 3.81 -14.98
CA LEU A 123 -5.97 2.93 -13.81
C LEU A 123 -7.20 2.03 -13.64
N LYS A 124 -8.40 2.61 -13.72
CA LYS A 124 -9.67 1.86 -13.64
C LYS A 124 -9.76 0.78 -14.73
N LYS A 125 -9.40 1.13 -15.94
CA LYS A 125 -9.53 0.23 -17.10
C LYS A 125 -8.43 -0.83 -17.18
N GLU A 126 -7.21 -0.49 -16.81
CA GLU A 126 -6.04 -1.32 -17.12
C GLU A 126 -5.50 -2.08 -15.88
N LEU A 127 -5.57 -1.51 -14.68
CA LEU A 127 -4.98 -2.12 -13.47
C LEU A 127 -6.00 -2.78 -12.55
N LEU A 128 -7.21 -2.22 -12.39
CA LEU A 128 -8.22 -2.84 -11.53
C LEU A 128 -8.54 -4.28 -11.96
N PRO A 129 -8.76 -4.58 -13.27
CA PRO A 129 -9.14 -5.93 -13.69
C PRO A 129 -8.06 -7.00 -13.50
N ILE A 130 -6.81 -6.60 -13.27
CA ILE A 130 -5.70 -7.54 -13.04
C ILE A 130 -5.26 -7.60 -11.58
N ALA A 131 -5.84 -6.77 -10.72
CA ALA A 131 -5.54 -6.76 -9.29
C ALA A 131 -6.22 -7.92 -8.57
N ALA A 132 -5.52 -8.55 -7.64
CA ALA A 132 -6.12 -9.48 -6.69
C ALA A 132 -6.95 -8.72 -5.63
N VAL A 133 -6.46 -7.55 -5.23
CA VAL A 133 -7.16 -6.65 -4.32
C VAL A 133 -6.76 -5.20 -4.58
N VAL A 134 -7.74 -4.31 -4.53
CA VAL A 134 -7.53 -2.85 -4.50
C VAL A 134 -7.85 -2.31 -3.10
N THR A 135 -7.08 -1.31 -2.62
CA THR A 135 -7.17 -0.82 -1.24
C THR A 135 -7.53 0.68 -1.17
N PRO A 136 -8.71 1.12 -1.68
CA PRO A 136 -9.09 2.52 -1.67
C PRO A 136 -9.48 3.01 -0.27
N ASN A 137 -9.20 4.27 0.03
CA ASN A 137 -9.88 5.00 1.10
C ASN A 137 -11.27 5.49 0.61
N ILE A 138 -12.07 6.12 1.49
CA ILE A 138 -13.43 6.58 1.13
C ILE A 138 -13.43 7.53 -0.07
N PRO A 139 -12.62 8.63 -0.12
CA PRO A 139 -12.56 9.50 -1.29
C PRO A 139 -12.15 8.77 -2.58
N GLU A 140 -11.20 7.87 -2.51
CA GLU A 140 -10.76 7.05 -3.65
C GLU A 140 -11.88 6.09 -4.11
N ALA A 141 -12.60 5.47 -3.17
CA ALA A 141 -13.73 4.60 -3.48
C ALA A 141 -14.90 5.38 -4.11
N GLU A 142 -15.16 6.62 -3.69
CA GLU A 142 -16.13 7.49 -4.36
C GLU A 142 -15.76 7.74 -5.83
N VAL A 143 -14.50 8.01 -6.12
CA VAL A 143 -14.00 8.19 -7.49
C VAL A 143 -14.10 6.89 -8.30
N LEU A 144 -13.73 5.76 -7.69
CA LEU A 144 -13.75 4.47 -8.38
C LEU A 144 -15.16 3.98 -8.68
N SER A 145 -16.09 4.13 -7.71
CA SER A 145 -17.48 3.67 -7.84
C SER A 145 -18.41 4.67 -8.53
N GLY A 146 -18.05 5.97 -8.53
CA GLY A 146 -18.96 7.05 -8.93
C GLY A 146 -20.10 7.28 -7.95
N MET A 147 -20.01 6.78 -6.72
CA MET A 147 -21.03 6.90 -5.66
C MET A 147 -20.54 7.82 -4.54
N LYS A 148 -21.45 8.51 -3.87
CA LYS A 148 -21.16 9.19 -2.61
C LYS A 148 -21.25 8.19 -1.46
N ILE A 149 -20.33 8.30 -0.50
CA ILE A 149 -20.23 7.40 0.66
C ILE A 149 -20.42 8.23 1.93
N SER A 150 -21.57 8.08 2.57
CA SER A 150 -21.94 8.80 3.78
C SER A 150 -22.36 7.88 4.93
N SER A 151 -22.55 6.59 4.64
CA SER A 151 -23.00 5.58 5.60
C SER A 151 -22.21 4.28 5.44
N LYS A 152 -22.42 3.35 6.36
CA LYS A 152 -21.87 2.00 6.29
C LYS A 152 -22.43 1.23 5.10
N GLU A 153 -23.72 1.40 4.84
CA GLU A 153 -24.44 0.80 3.71
C GLU A 153 -23.90 1.32 2.37
N ASP A 154 -23.55 2.61 2.29
CA ASP A 154 -22.91 3.19 1.10
C ASP A 154 -21.50 2.60 0.88
N MET A 155 -20.74 2.36 1.98
CA MET A 155 -19.44 1.69 1.90
C MET A 155 -19.58 0.28 1.32
N GLU A 156 -20.56 -0.49 1.81
CA GLU A 156 -20.84 -1.84 1.30
C GLU A 156 -21.23 -1.82 -0.17
N ALA A 157 -22.16 -0.95 -0.55
CA ALA A 157 -22.63 -0.81 -1.93
C ALA A 157 -21.49 -0.40 -2.88
N ALA A 158 -20.67 0.58 -2.50
CA ALA A 158 -19.55 1.05 -3.30
C ALA A 158 -18.46 -0.04 -3.48
N ALA A 159 -18.11 -0.73 -2.40
CA ALA A 159 -17.09 -1.80 -2.45
C ALA A 159 -17.56 -2.98 -3.30
N VAL A 160 -18.81 -3.42 -3.15
CA VAL A 160 -19.39 -4.49 -3.97
C VAL A 160 -19.43 -4.07 -5.44
N ARG A 161 -19.88 -2.84 -5.74
CA ARG A 161 -19.91 -2.33 -7.11
C ARG A 161 -18.52 -2.34 -7.75
N ILE A 162 -17.50 -1.79 -7.08
CA ILE A 162 -16.12 -1.79 -7.61
C ILE A 162 -15.65 -3.23 -7.85
N SER A 163 -15.93 -4.13 -6.91
CA SER A 163 -15.50 -5.53 -6.99
C SER A 163 -16.17 -6.27 -8.16
N GLU A 164 -17.47 -6.15 -8.33
CA GLU A 164 -18.21 -6.83 -9.40
C GLU A 164 -17.86 -6.26 -10.79
N GLU A 165 -17.75 -4.92 -10.93
CA GLU A 165 -17.41 -4.28 -12.20
C GLU A 165 -15.99 -4.59 -12.69
N ASN A 166 -15.05 -4.88 -11.77
CA ASN A 166 -13.63 -5.06 -12.09
C ASN A 166 -13.10 -6.47 -11.81
N HIS A 167 -13.93 -7.37 -11.29
CA HIS A 167 -13.54 -8.75 -10.95
C HIS A 167 -12.32 -8.84 -10.00
N CYS A 168 -12.20 -7.91 -9.06
CA CYS A 168 -11.15 -7.87 -8.05
C CYS A 168 -11.73 -7.70 -6.63
N ALA A 169 -11.03 -8.17 -5.62
CA ALA A 169 -11.43 -7.85 -4.25
C ALA A 169 -11.16 -6.37 -3.92
N VAL A 170 -11.95 -5.80 -3.01
CA VAL A 170 -11.85 -4.39 -2.60
C VAL A 170 -11.72 -4.31 -1.09
N LEU A 171 -10.61 -3.81 -0.58
CA LEU A 171 -10.46 -3.43 0.82
C LEU A 171 -10.71 -1.92 0.95
N LEU A 172 -11.96 -1.54 1.22
CA LEU A 172 -12.34 -0.14 1.45
C LEU A 172 -11.95 0.26 2.86
N LYS A 173 -10.98 1.19 2.96
CA LYS A 173 -10.45 1.68 4.22
C LYS A 173 -11.40 2.67 4.86
N GLY A 174 -11.80 2.42 6.11
CA GLY A 174 -12.55 3.35 6.94
C GLY A 174 -11.68 4.47 7.53
N GLY A 175 -12.19 5.15 8.56
CA GLY A 175 -11.41 6.14 9.31
C GLY A 175 -11.57 7.60 8.91
N HIS A 176 -12.30 7.91 7.84
CA HIS A 176 -12.65 9.27 7.44
C HIS A 176 -14.01 9.70 8.02
N ASN A 177 -14.10 9.83 9.34
CA ASN A 177 -15.25 10.36 10.10
C ASN A 177 -16.55 9.54 10.10
N LEU A 178 -16.64 8.40 9.41
CA LEU A 178 -17.89 7.63 9.35
C LEU A 178 -18.01 6.54 10.42
N ASN A 179 -16.90 6.00 10.89
CA ASN A 179 -16.82 5.00 11.95
C ASN A 179 -15.38 4.94 12.47
N ASP A 180 -15.14 4.27 13.60
CA ASP A 180 -13.80 3.83 14.02
C ASP A 180 -13.01 3.26 12.84
N ALA A 181 -11.72 2.99 12.96
CA ALA A 181 -10.85 2.49 11.90
C ALA A 181 -11.27 1.11 11.33
N ASN A 182 -12.58 0.92 11.08
CA ASN A 182 -13.14 -0.30 10.51
C ASN A 182 -12.97 -0.30 9.00
N ASP A 183 -12.42 -1.39 8.47
CA ASP A 183 -12.26 -1.59 7.03
C ASP A 183 -13.17 -2.72 6.54
N LEU A 184 -13.61 -2.59 5.30
CA LEU A 184 -14.50 -3.52 4.64
C LEU A 184 -13.79 -4.21 3.48
N LEU A 185 -13.73 -5.53 3.51
CA LEU A 185 -13.32 -6.34 2.36
C LEU A 185 -14.56 -6.86 1.63
N ALA A 186 -14.71 -6.51 0.36
CA ALA A 186 -15.66 -7.10 -0.55
C ALA A 186 -14.95 -7.98 -1.59
N ASP A 187 -15.42 -9.21 -1.77
CA ASP A 187 -14.99 -10.14 -2.83
C ASP A 187 -16.24 -10.63 -3.57
N GLY A 188 -16.56 -9.97 -4.66
CA GLY A 188 -17.91 -9.99 -5.24
C GLY A 188 -18.91 -9.50 -4.22
N LYS A 189 -19.94 -10.32 -3.93
CA LYS A 189 -20.98 -10.04 -2.92
C LYS A 189 -20.62 -10.45 -1.50
N ASN A 190 -19.48 -11.14 -1.32
CA ASN A 190 -19.05 -11.55 0.01
C ASN A 190 -18.42 -10.37 0.73
N ILE A 191 -18.94 -10.04 1.90
CA ILE A 191 -18.51 -8.90 2.72
C ILE A 191 -17.88 -9.42 4.01
N THR A 192 -16.71 -8.89 4.35
CA THR A 192 -16.04 -9.14 5.63
C THR A 192 -15.62 -7.81 6.24
N TRP A 193 -16.12 -7.50 7.44
CA TRP A 193 -15.69 -6.34 8.20
C TRP A 193 -14.52 -6.66 9.12
N PHE A 194 -13.51 -5.81 9.08
CA PHE A 194 -12.38 -5.82 10.02
C PHE A 194 -12.52 -4.66 10.98
N GLN A 195 -12.82 -4.97 12.23
CA GLN A 195 -12.87 -3.96 13.27
C GLN A 195 -11.47 -3.39 13.52
N GLY A 196 -11.40 -2.09 13.72
CA GLY A 196 -10.18 -1.37 14.06
C GLY A 196 -10.49 -0.29 15.09
N LYS A 197 -9.63 -0.17 16.09
CA LYS A 197 -9.69 0.95 17.03
C LYS A 197 -8.83 2.08 16.48
N ARG A 198 -9.40 3.29 16.45
CA ARG A 198 -8.64 4.49 16.09
C ARG A 198 -7.52 4.70 17.11
N ILE A 199 -6.29 4.81 16.62
CA ILE A 199 -5.12 5.15 17.41
C ILE A 199 -4.92 6.66 17.26
N ASP A 200 -4.90 7.36 18.37
CA ASP A 200 -4.67 8.81 18.40
C ASP A 200 -3.16 9.08 18.24
N ASN A 201 -2.72 9.06 16.98
CA ASN A 201 -1.35 9.35 16.59
C ASN A 201 -1.39 10.37 15.43
N PRO A 202 -0.78 11.57 15.57
CA PRO A 202 -0.70 12.55 14.51
C PRO A 202 0.20 12.10 13.34
N ASN A 203 1.08 11.13 13.59
CA ASN A 203 2.09 10.65 12.66
C ASN A 203 1.53 9.46 11.84
N THR A 204 0.75 9.80 10.81
CA THR A 204 0.03 8.82 9.97
C THR A 204 0.55 8.77 8.53
N HIS A 205 1.69 9.42 8.24
CA HIS A 205 2.27 9.45 6.90
C HIS A 205 2.66 8.04 6.44
N GLY A 206 2.12 7.63 5.30
CA GLY A 206 2.38 6.32 4.69
C GLY A 206 1.56 5.15 5.23
N THR A 207 0.49 5.39 6.01
CA THR A 207 -0.39 4.31 6.50
C THR A 207 -0.98 3.47 5.38
N GLY A 208 -1.43 4.08 4.27
CA GLY A 208 -1.95 3.37 3.09
C GLY A 208 -0.88 2.47 2.45
N CYS A 209 0.30 3.03 2.18
CA CYS A 209 1.44 2.28 1.64
C CYS A 209 1.83 1.10 2.54
N THR A 210 1.89 1.32 3.85
CA THR A 210 2.22 0.29 4.83
C THR A 210 1.18 -0.83 4.86
N LEU A 211 -0.10 -0.50 4.87
CA LEU A 211 -1.18 -1.50 4.85
C LEU A 211 -1.12 -2.36 3.59
N SER A 212 -1.09 -1.74 2.42
CA SER A 212 -1.07 -2.44 1.13
C SER A 212 0.19 -3.29 0.96
N SER A 213 1.35 -2.84 1.43
CA SER A 213 2.60 -3.60 1.40
C SER A 213 2.61 -4.77 2.38
N ALA A 214 2.03 -4.62 3.57
CA ALA A 214 1.86 -5.72 4.51
C ALA A 214 0.91 -6.79 3.96
N ILE A 215 -0.16 -6.41 3.26
CA ILE A 215 -1.04 -7.35 2.56
C ILE A 215 -0.25 -8.10 1.48
N ALA A 216 0.52 -7.40 0.64
CA ALA A 216 1.34 -8.01 -0.39
C ALA A 216 2.36 -9.00 0.21
N ALA A 217 3.04 -8.62 1.30
CA ALA A 217 3.98 -9.50 2.00
C ALA A 217 3.29 -10.78 2.53
N ASN A 218 2.07 -10.67 3.05
CA ASN A 218 1.33 -11.83 3.55
C ASN A 218 0.83 -12.73 2.41
N LEU A 219 0.36 -12.15 1.30
CA LEU A 219 0.00 -12.91 0.10
C LEU A 219 1.21 -13.63 -0.50
N ALA A 220 2.40 -13.01 -0.53
CA ALA A 220 3.65 -13.66 -0.96
C ALA A 220 3.96 -14.91 -0.12
N LYS A 221 3.67 -14.87 1.18
CA LYS A 221 3.84 -16.01 2.10
C LYS A 221 2.79 -17.10 1.93
N GLY A 222 1.75 -16.87 1.12
CA GLY A 222 0.70 -17.85 0.82
C GLY A 222 -0.50 -17.81 1.79
N PHE A 223 -0.65 -16.75 2.60
CA PHE A 223 -1.86 -16.56 3.40
C PHE A 223 -3.07 -16.25 2.51
N SER A 224 -4.26 -16.59 2.97
CA SER A 224 -5.51 -16.17 2.35
C SER A 224 -5.62 -14.64 2.33
N LEU A 225 -6.45 -14.06 1.44
CA LEU A 225 -6.64 -12.61 1.41
C LEU A 225 -7.18 -12.08 2.75
N VAL A 226 -8.15 -12.77 3.35
CA VAL A 226 -8.72 -12.39 4.66
C VAL A 226 -7.65 -12.40 5.75
N ASP A 227 -6.83 -13.45 5.84
CA ASP A 227 -5.74 -13.51 6.82
C ASP A 227 -4.65 -12.49 6.54
N SER A 228 -4.36 -12.22 5.26
CA SER A 228 -3.40 -11.21 4.85
C SER A 228 -3.81 -9.81 5.29
N VAL A 229 -5.09 -9.46 5.13
CA VAL A 229 -5.65 -8.20 5.61
C VAL A 229 -5.62 -8.12 7.14
N LYS A 230 -6.05 -9.18 7.84
CA LYS A 230 -6.03 -9.23 9.31
C LYS A 230 -4.62 -8.97 9.87
N LYS A 231 -3.63 -9.71 9.37
CA LYS A 231 -2.22 -9.56 9.78
C LYS A 231 -1.66 -8.17 9.44
N ALA A 232 -2.04 -7.61 8.30
CA ALA A 232 -1.62 -6.26 7.91
C ALA A 232 -2.21 -5.19 8.83
N LYS A 233 -3.47 -5.33 9.27
CA LYS A 233 -4.10 -4.45 10.26
C LYS A 233 -3.44 -4.56 11.65
N GLU A 234 -3.08 -5.74 12.07
CA GLU A 234 -2.33 -5.95 13.32
C GLU A 234 -0.96 -5.26 13.24
N TYR A 235 -0.23 -5.42 12.14
CA TYR A 235 1.07 -4.80 11.92
C TYR A 235 0.98 -3.27 11.94
N ILE A 236 0.06 -2.67 11.15
CA ILE A 236 -0.06 -1.21 11.09
C ILE A 236 -0.48 -0.62 12.44
N SER A 237 -1.35 -1.31 13.18
CA SER A 237 -1.75 -0.89 14.52
C SER A 237 -0.56 -0.87 15.49
N GLY A 238 0.32 -1.88 15.42
CA GLY A 238 1.57 -1.91 16.19
C GLY A 238 2.52 -0.77 15.81
N ALA A 239 2.69 -0.50 14.52
CA ALA A 239 3.54 0.58 14.03
C ALA A 239 3.05 1.97 14.45
N LEU A 240 1.72 2.19 14.48
CA LEU A 240 1.10 3.41 14.97
C LEU A 240 1.20 3.56 16.50
N ASN A 241 0.97 2.46 17.25
CA ASN A 241 1.06 2.47 18.72
C ASN A 241 2.48 2.73 19.25
N ALA A 242 3.50 2.51 18.42
CA ALA A 242 4.89 2.81 18.79
C ALA A 242 5.21 4.31 18.88
N MET A 243 4.26 5.19 18.53
CA MET A 243 4.30 6.64 18.73
C MET A 243 5.63 7.31 18.31
N LEU A 244 6.18 6.88 17.14
CA LEU A 244 7.39 7.51 16.60
C LEU A 244 7.08 8.98 16.27
N ASP A 245 7.89 9.90 16.81
CA ASP A 245 7.74 11.34 16.61
C ASP A 245 8.95 11.91 15.87
N LEU A 246 8.83 12.01 14.54
CA LEU A 246 9.88 12.53 13.67
C LEU A 246 9.30 13.53 12.67
N GLY A 247 9.97 14.65 12.52
CA GLY A 247 9.63 15.70 11.56
C GLY A 247 8.81 16.83 12.18
N LYS A 248 8.32 17.73 11.33
CA LYS A 248 7.59 18.95 11.74
C LYS A 248 6.11 18.91 11.33
N GLY A 249 5.71 17.93 10.54
CA GLY A 249 4.35 17.72 10.06
C GLY A 249 3.83 16.33 10.43
N SER A 250 2.97 15.73 9.61
CA SER A 250 2.56 14.34 9.79
C SER A 250 3.76 13.43 9.58
N GLY A 251 4.31 12.89 10.68
CA GLY A 251 5.53 12.07 10.66
C GLY A 251 5.28 10.62 10.22
N PRO A 252 6.36 9.86 10.00
CA PRO A 252 6.26 8.44 9.63
C PRO A 252 5.90 7.58 10.84
N MET A 253 5.33 6.39 10.56
CA MET A 253 5.17 5.35 11.58
C MET A 253 6.48 4.62 11.86
N ASN A 254 6.56 3.95 13.01
CA ASN A 254 7.67 3.07 13.32
C ASN A 254 7.51 1.70 12.63
N HIS A 255 7.95 1.59 11.37
CA HIS A 255 7.89 0.33 10.63
C HIS A 255 8.70 -0.80 11.30
N GLY A 256 9.74 -0.44 12.08
CA GLY A 256 10.63 -1.37 12.76
C GLY A 256 10.25 -1.69 14.21
N PHE A 257 9.03 -1.39 14.66
CA PHE A 257 8.64 -1.53 16.07
C PHE A 257 8.86 -2.95 16.64
N MET A 258 8.73 -3.98 15.83
CA MET A 258 9.01 -5.36 16.24
C MET A 258 10.51 -5.65 16.40
N ILE A 259 11.39 -4.94 15.68
CA ILE A 259 12.85 -5.11 15.76
C ILE A 259 13.38 -4.54 17.07
N CYS A 260 12.84 -3.39 17.52
CA CYS A 260 13.23 -2.78 18.80
C CYS A 260 12.93 -3.69 20.01
N LEU A 261 11.89 -4.53 19.94
CA LEU A 261 11.58 -5.50 20.99
C LEU A 261 12.67 -6.58 21.14
N LEU A 262 13.39 -6.89 20.08
CA LEU A 262 14.52 -7.84 20.11
C LEU A 262 15.78 -7.25 20.76
N TYR A 263 15.97 -5.93 20.68
CA TYR A 263 17.12 -5.25 21.32
C TYR A 263 16.91 -4.94 22.81
N THR A 264 15.69 -5.00 23.31
CA THR A 264 15.39 -4.78 24.74
C THR A 264 15.43 -6.06 25.58
N SER A 265 15.58 -7.22 24.95
CA SER A 265 15.88 -8.46 25.68
C SER A 265 17.38 -8.51 25.99
N PRO A 266 17.80 -8.70 27.27
CA PRO A 266 19.21 -8.85 27.58
C PRO A 266 19.83 -9.96 26.74
N SER A 267 20.95 -9.65 26.10
CA SER A 267 21.72 -10.67 25.37
C SER A 267 22.11 -11.77 26.37
N PRO A 268 22.09 -13.07 25.98
CA PRO A 268 22.66 -14.13 26.81
C PRO A 268 24.12 -13.90 27.20
N ARG A 269 24.84 -12.96 26.54
CA ARG A 269 26.22 -12.56 26.89
C ARG A 269 26.26 -11.62 28.09
N ASP A 270 25.18 -10.84 28.36
CA ASP A 270 25.15 -9.91 29.50
C ASP A 270 24.84 -10.61 30.83
N ALA A 271 24.47 -11.89 30.80
CA ALA A 271 24.19 -12.73 31.97
C ALA A 271 25.44 -13.36 32.62
N HIS A 272 26.62 -13.15 32.07
CA HIS A 272 27.89 -13.73 32.57
C HIS A 272 28.85 -12.71 33.20
N GLU A 273 28.48 -11.44 33.34
CA GLU A 273 29.29 -10.40 34.02
C GLU A 273 28.54 -9.85 35.26
N SER A 274 28.20 -10.75 36.20
CA SER A 274 27.80 -10.33 37.57
C SER A 274 28.27 -11.37 38.58
#